data_2ebfa1a685023b283eaed3be32454305
#
_entry.id   2ebfa1a685023b283eaed3be32454305
#
_cell.length_a   1.000
_cell.length_b   1.000
_cell.length_c   1.000
_cell.angle_alpha   90.00
_cell.angle_beta   90.00
_cell.angle_gamma   90.00
#
_symmetry.space_group_name_H-M   'P 1'
#
loop_
_entity.id
_entity.type
_entity.pdbx_description
1 polymer ?
#
loop_
_entity_poly.entity_id
_entity_poly.type
_entity_poly.pdbx_seq_one_letter_code
_entity_poly.pdbx_strand_id
1 'polypeptide(L)'
;MTTQKISDDLKRNAQRESELIISEAKVAAGKVMNDARAQAEKIMGDSRVEVGNLTRELNDLKNRKMEYELSFKSLLESQLRFLEPASGKSE
;
A
#
# COMPACT_ATOMS: atom_id res chain seq x y z
N MET A 1 3.03 63.44 24.13
CA MET A 1 2.78 62.32 23.21
C MET A 1 2.31 62.83 21.89
N THR A 2 2.95 62.48 20.84
CA THR A 2 2.70 63.02 19.53
C THR A 2 1.91 61.99 18.68
N THR A 3 1.18 62.48 17.68
CA THR A 3 0.49 61.68 16.71
C THR A 3 1.46 60.73 16.01
N GLN A 4 2.69 61.16 15.77
CA GLN A 4 3.73 60.34 15.16
C GLN A 4 4.08 59.10 16.02
N LYS A 5 4.18 59.26 17.33
CA LYS A 5 4.46 58.13 18.23
C LYS A 5 3.34 57.12 18.20
N ILE A 6 2.09 57.54 18.18
CA ILE A 6 0.94 56.67 18.06
C ILE A 6 0.95 55.91 16.75
N SER A 7 1.26 56.62 15.65
CA SER A 7 1.38 56.04 14.33
C SER A 7 2.50 54.97 14.26
N ASP A 8 3.65 55.24 14.89
CA ASP A 8 4.77 54.33 14.93
C ASP A 8 4.44 53.10 15.76
N ASP A 9 3.74 53.27 16.90
CA ASP A 9 3.30 52.17 17.74
C ASP A 9 2.28 51.27 17.00
N LEU A 10 1.36 51.88 16.25
CA LEU A 10 0.40 51.12 15.41
C LEU A 10 1.10 50.31 14.34
N LYS A 11 2.11 50.90 13.68
CA LYS A 11 2.90 50.20 12.65
C LYS A 11 3.64 49.00 13.27
N ARG A 12 4.26 49.18 14.40
CA ARG A 12 4.97 48.09 15.10
C ARG A 12 4.01 46.97 15.47
N ASN A 13 2.87 47.34 16.03
CA ASN A 13 1.87 46.33 16.43
C ASN A 13 1.34 45.57 15.22
N ALA A 14 1.05 46.25 14.13
CA ALA A 14 0.60 45.63 12.88
C ALA A 14 1.67 44.72 12.31
N GLN A 15 2.94 45.08 12.38
CA GLN A 15 4.05 44.28 11.91
C GLN A 15 4.20 43.01 12.76
N ARG A 16 4.09 43.14 14.09
CA ARG A 16 4.14 41.98 14.99
C ARG A 16 3.00 41.00 14.76
N GLU A 17 1.80 41.52 14.59
CA GLU A 17 0.63 40.68 14.28
C GLU A 17 0.81 39.97 12.96
N SER A 18 1.31 40.67 11.93
CA SER A 18 1.58 40.07 10.65
C SER A 18 2.63 38.96 10.74
N GLU A 19 3.71 39.17 11.45
CA GLU A 19 4.75 38.17 11.68
C GLU A 19 4.22 36.97 12.44
N LEU A 20 3.38 37.19 13.44
CA LEU A 20 2.75 36.12 14.21
C LEU A 20 1.82 35.29 13.33
N ILE A 21 0.99 35.93 12.53
CA ILE A 21 0.08 35.24 11.61
C ILE A 21 0.86 34.38 10.61
N ILE A 22 1.93 34.94 10.04
CA ILE A 22 2.80 34.19 9.12
C ILE A 22 3.45 32.99 9.83
N SER A 23 3.94 33.20 11.04
CA SER A 23 4.56 32.14 11.84
C SER A 23 3.55 31.01 12.12
N GLU A 24 2.36 31.37 12.57
CA GLU A 24 1.29 30.41 12.84
C GLU A 24 0.86 29.65 11.58
N ALA A 25 0.79 30.37 10.45
CA ALA A 25 0.46 29.77 9.17
C ALA A 25 1.54 28.75 8.72
N LYS A 26 2.81 29.08 8.93
CA LYS A 26 3.91 28.16 8.63
C LYS A 26 3.86 26.92 9.49
N VAL A 27 3.58 27.07 10.78
CA VAL A 27 3.46 25.94 11.71
C VAL A 27 2.27 25.05 11.29
N ALA A 28 1.14 25.66 11.00
CA ALA A 28 -0.06 24.92 10.56
C ALA A 28 0.19 24.18 9.24
N ALA A 29 0.85 24.84 8.29
CA ALA A 29 1.21 24.20 7.02
C ALA A 29 2.18 23.04 7.21
N GLY A 30 3.17 23.21 8.09
CA GLY A 30 4.11 22.14 8.44
C GLY A 30 3.41 20.94 9.05
N LYS A 31 2.45 21.17 9.93
CA LYS A 31 1.65 20.10 10.53
C LYS A 31 0.83 19.35 9.49
N VAL A 32 0.16 20.08 8.60
CA VAL A 32 -0.62 19.47 7.50
C VAL A 32 0.28 18.61 6.63
N MET A 33 1.46 19.10 6.27
CA MET A 33 2.41 18.36 5.46
C MET A 33 2.90 17.09 6.16
N ASN A 34 3.23 17.20 7.45
CA ASN A 34 3.68 16.04 8.22
C ASN A 34 2.59 14.99 8.38
N ASP A 35 1.36 15.43 8.66
CA ASP A 35 0.22 14.52 8.76
C ASP A 35 -0.04 13.82 7.42
N ALA A 36 0.05 14.55 6.31
CA ALA A 36 -0.13 13.99 4.98
C ALA A 36 0.95 12.95 4.66
N ARG A 37 2.21 13.22 5.01
CA ARG A 37 3.30 12.27 4.83
C ARG A 37 3.11 11.00 5.66
N ALA A 38 2.73 11.17 6.93
CA ALA A 38 2.48 10.03 7.81
C ALA A 38 1.34 9.16 7.26
N GLN A 39 0.29 9.78 6.77
CA GLN A 39 -0.84 9.07 6.17
C GLN A 39 -0.43 8.35 4.90
N ALA A 40 0.36 9.01 4.04
CA ALA A 40 0.87 8.40 2.81
C ALA A 40 1.76 7.19 3.12
N GLU A 41 2.64 7.29 4.10
CA GLU A 41 3.50 6.18 4.53
C GLU A 41 2.69 5.00 5.05
N LYS A 42 1.63 5.29 5.81
CA LYS A 42 0.74 4.25 6.32
C LYS A 42 0.02 3.53 5.17
N ILE A 43 -0.52 4.29 4.23
CA ILE A 43 -1.20 3.72 3.06
C ILE A 43 -0.24 2.86 2.24
N MET A 44 0.97 3.34 2.00
CA MET A 44 1.99 2.58 1.27
C MET A 44 2.39 1.31 2.01
N GLY A 45 2.54 1.38 3.33
CA GLY A 45 2.84 0.23 4.17
C GLY A 45 1.74 -0.83 4.12
N ASP A 46 0.50 -0.39 4.28
CA ASP A 46 -0.67 -1.27 4.22
C ASP A 46 -0.78 -1.92 2.84
N SER A 47 -0.54 -1.15 1.78
CA SER A 47 -0.56 -1.66 0.39
C SER A 47 0.51 -2.72 0.16
N ARG A 48 1.71 -2.53 0.70
CA ARG A 48 2.79 -3.53 0.58
C ARG A 48 2.43 -4.83 1.27
N VAL A 49 1.81 -4.75 2.44
CA VAL A 49 1.35 -5.93 3.18
C VAL A 49 0.28 -6.66 2.38
N GLU A 50 -0.68 -5.92 1.83
CA GLU A 50 -1.76 -6.48 1.01
C GLU A 50 -1.21 -7.17 -0.24
N VAL A 51 -0.29 -6.51 -0.96
CA VAL A 51 0.37 -7.09 -2.13
C VAL A 51 1.13 -8.35 -1.75
N GLY A 52 1.82 -8.35 -0.62
CA GLY A 52 2.53 -9.52 -0.11
C GLY A 52 1.59 -10.69 0.15
N ASN A 53 0.44 -10.43 0.77
CA ASN A 53 -0.57 -11.46 1.03
C ASN A 53 -1.16 -12.01 -0.27
N LEU A 54 -1.49 -11.14 -1.21
CA LEU A 54 -2.01 -11.55 -2.52
C LEU A 54 -1.00 -12.38 -3.31
N THR A 55 0.27 -12.01 -3.23
CA THR A 55 1.35 -12.77 -3.88
C THR A 55 1.45 -14.18 -3.29
N ARG A 56 1.34 -14.31 -1.98
CA ARG A 56 1.35 -15.63 -1.32
C ARG A 56 0.14 -16.47 -1.73
N GLU A 57 -1.04 -15.87 -1.73
CA GLU A 57 -2.26 -16.56 -2.18
C GLU A 57 -2.14 -17.03 -3.61
N LEU A 58 -1.58 -16.19 -4.49
CA LEU A 58 -1.37 -16.56 -5.88
C LEU A 58 -0.40 -17.74 -6.02
N ASN A 59 0.70 -17.72 -5.25
CA ASN A 59 1.66 -18.81 -5.25
C ASN A 59 1.03 -20.11 -4.73
N ASP A 60 0.21 -20.02 -3.69
CA ASP A 60 -0.52 -21.18 -3.16
C ASP A 60 -1.48 -21.75 -4.20
N LEU A 61 -2.19 -20.90 -4.92
CA LEU A 61 -3.10 -21.32 -5.99
C LEU A 61 -2.34 -21.99 -7.12
N LYS A 62 -1.19 -21.45 -7.51
CA LYS A 62 -0.32 -22.06 -8.53
C LYS A 62 0.15 -23.44 -8.10
N ASN A 63 0.54 -23.60 -6.85
CA ASN A 63 0.98 -24.88 -6.31
C ASN A 63 -0.16 -25.89 -6.29
N ARG A 64 -1.35 -25.48 -5.87
CA ARG A 64 -2.54 -26.35 -5.87
C ARG A 64 -2.91 -26.77 -7.28
N LYS A 65 -2.82 -25.85 -8.23
CA LYS A 65 -3.07 -26.14 -9.66
C LYS A 65 -2.09 -27.19 -10.14
N MET A 66 -0.81 -27.04 -9.81
CA MET A 66 0.23 -27.98 -10.22
C MET A 66 0.00 -29.36 -9.60
N GLU A 67 -0.33 -29.43 -8.32
CA GLU A 67 -0.66 -30.68 -7.62
C GLU A 67 -1.86 -31.35 -8.26
N TYR A 68 -2.89 -30.59 -8.59
CA TYR A 68 -4.08 -31.12 -9.24
C TYR A 68 -3.76 -31.68 -10.61
N GLU A 69 -2.96 -30.96 -11.42
CA GLU A 69 -2.55 -31.43 -12.75
C GLU A 69 -1.73 -32.71 -12.67
N LEU A 70 -0.81 -32.80 -11.70
CA LEU A 70 0.00 -34.00 -11.48
C LEU A 70 -0.85 -35.17 -11.04
N SER A 71 -1.81 -34.96 -10.13
CA SER A 71 -2.72 -36.01 -9.66
C SER A 71 -3.59 -36.51 -10.80
N PHE A 72 -4.10 -35.61 -11.61
CA PHE A 72 -4.94 -35.95 -12.76
C PHE A 72 -4.15 -36.74 -13.80
N LYS A 73 -2.94 -36.29 -14.11
CA LYS A 73 -2.03 -36.99 -15.02
C LYS A 73 -1.71 -38.39 -14.51
N SER A 74 -1.41 -38.52 -13.23
CA SER A 74 -1.13 -39.80 -12.60
C SER A 74 -2.32 -40.74 -12.68
N LEU A 75 -3.53 -40.22 -12.47
CA LEU A 75 -4.76 -41.00 -12.61
C LEU A 75 -4.96 -41.49 -14.04
N LEU A 76 -4.75 -40.62 -15.01
CA LEU A 76 -4.85 -41.00 -16.43
C LEU A 76 -3.85 -42.10 -16.80
N GLU A 77 -2.61 -41.95 -16.36
CA GLU A 77 -1.56 -42.94 -16.59
C GLU A 77 -1.91 -44.27 -15.99
N SER A 78 -2.47 -44.27 -14.77
CA SER A 78 -2.93 -45.52 -14.10
C SER A 78 -4.04 -46.21 -14.88
N GLN A 79 -4.98 -45.40 -15.38
CA GLN A 79 -6.08 -45.96 -16.21
C GLN A 79 -5.58 -46.54 -17.54
N LEU A 80 -4.65 -45.85 -18.17
CA LEU A 80 -4.04 -46.34 -19.42
C LEU A 80 -3.28 -47.61 -19.20
N ARG A 81 -2.54 -47.76 -18.14
CA ARG A 81 -1.83 -49.00 -17.77
C ARG A 81 -2.79 -50.11 -17.52
N PHE A 82 -3.91 -49.82 -16.88
CA PHE A 82 -4.94 -50.81 -16.62
C PHE A 82 -5.55 -51.36 -17.90
N LEU A 83 -5.74 -50.50 -18.90
CA LEU A 83 -6.31 -50.90 -20.17
C LEU A 83 -5.31 -51.59 -21.10
N GLU A 84 -4.02 -51.18 -21.07
CA GLU A 84 -2.98 -51.78 -21.95
C GLU A 84 -2.79 -53.28 -21.74
N PRO A 85 -2.64 -53.81 -20.50
CA PRO A 85 -2.48 -55.24 -20.28
C PRO A 85 -3.68 -56.05 -20.80
N ALA A 86 -4.89 -55.50 -20.62
CA ALA A 86 -6.10 -56.18 -21.08
C ALA A 86 -6.14 -56.22 -22.60
N SER A 87 -5.74 -55.11 -23.26
CA SER A 87 -5.65 -55.04 -24.72
C SER A 87 -4.57 -55.97 -25.29
N GLY A 88 -3.41 -56.00 -24.64
CA GLY A 88 -2.31 -56.87 -25.03
C GLY A 88 -2.64 -58.35 -24.87
N LYS A 89 -3.43 -58.71 -23.87
CA LYS A 89 -3.84 -60.08 -23.65
C LYS A 89 -4.90 -60.57 -24.62
N SER A 90 -5.68 -59.68 -25.18
CA SER A 90 -6.71 -60.01 -26.12
C SER A 90 -6.18 -60.35 -27.49
N GLU A 91 -4.95 -59.98 -27.74
CA GLU A 91 -4.25 -60.34 -28.97
C GLU A 91 -3.64 -61.75 -28.82
#